data_e8b16944cc9b766a8b61d311c70bdb94
#
_entry.id   e8b16944cc9b766a8b61d311c70bdb94
#
_cell.length_a   1.000
_cell.length_b   1.000
_cell.length_c   1.000
_cell.angle_alpha   90.00
_cell.angle_beta   90.00
_cell.angle_gamma   90.00
#
_symmetry.space_group_name_H-M   'P 1'
#
loop_
_entity.id
_entity.type
_entity.pdbx_description
1 polymer ?
#
loop_
_entity_poly.entity_id
_entity_poly.type
_entity_poly.pdbx_seq_one_letter_code
_entity_poly.pdbx_strand_id
1 'polypeptide(L)'
;MARKKTASTASTPKRPPAQRTAEAGPAPRQRGHRSIVTKRDLLAYRKRLEGELAELTGQRRDLEEATGASMSEAIGEVGFDEEYADAGTYTFERERDLSLVDNVKDLIDKVQHALGRIDDGSYGRCEVCGRPIEAERLDALPYTTLCLVDARRRMRPR
;
A
#
# COMPACT_ATOMS: atom_id res chain seq x y z
N MET A 1 66.78 4.20 -44.90
CA MET A 1 65.51 4.80 -44.48
C MET A 1 64.43 3.71 -44.30
N ALA A 2 64.19 3.25 -43.09
CA ALA A 2 63.31 2.11 -42.81
C ALA A 2 62.01 2.63 -42.19
N ARG A 3 60.89 2.41 -42.90
CA ARG A 3 59.51 2.72 -42.34
C ARG A 3 59.02 1.55 -41.50
N LYS A 4 58.87 1.78 -40.20
CA LYS A 4 58.16 0.89 -39.27
C LYS A 4 56.64 0.99 -39.51
N LYS A 5 55.98 -0.12 -39.85
CA LYS A 5 54.54 -0.31 -39.89
C LYS A 5 54.09 -0.64 -38.46
N THR A 6 53.27 0.20 -37.85
CA THR A 6 52.59 -0.07 -36.60
C THR A 6 51.25 -0.77 -36.90
N ALA A 7 51.10 -2.01 -36.45
CA ALA A 7 49.84 -2.75 -36.52
C ALA A 7 48.91 -2.30 -35.41
N SER A 8 47.74 -1.77 -35.77
CA SER A 8 46.65 -1.45 -34.89
C SER A 8 45.83 -2.69 -34.59
N THR A 9 45.89 -3.19 -33.35
CA THR A 9 45.02 -4.27 -32.89
C THR A 9 43.68 -3.68 -32.42
N ALA A 10 42.66 -3.87 -33.25
CA ALA A 10 41.26 -3.53 -32.89
C ALA A 10 40.75 -4.50 -31.85
N SER A 11 40.52 -3.97 -30.66
CA SER A 11 39.87 -4.70 -29.54
C SER A 11 38.37 -4.77 -29.76
N THR A 12 37.85 -5.95 -29.96
CA THR A 12 36.41 -6.24 -30.09
C THR A 12 35.71 -6.03 -28.76
N PRO A 13 34.62 -5.25 -28.65
CA PRO A 13 33.90 -5.09 -27.39
C PRO A 13 33.19 -6.39 -27.03
N LYS A 14 33.50 -6.91 -25.85
CA LYS A 14 32.90 -8.09 -25.25
C LYS A 14 31.42 -7.82 -24.96
N ARG A 15 30.51 -8.54 -25.64
CA ARG A 15 29.06 -8.50 -25.47
C ARG A 15 28.71 -8.89 -24.03
N PRO A 16 27.88 -8.10 -23.30
CA PRO A 16 27.44 -8.47 -21.95
C PRO A 16 26.61 -9.75 -21.99
N PRO A 17 26.67 -10.60 -20.93
CA PRO A 17 25.90 -11.83 -20.86
C PRO A 17 24.41 -11.50 -20.83
N ALA A 18 23.64 -12.22 -21.67
CA ALA A 18 22.20 -12.13 -21.72
C ALA A 18 21.62 -12.37 -20.33
N GLN A 19 20.88 -11.38 -19.82
CA GLN A 19 20.10 -11.52 -18.61
C GLN A 19 19.06 -12.61 -18.88
N ARG A 20 19.21 -13.76 -18.21
CA ARG A 20 18.17 -14.79 -18.15
C ARG A 20 16.97 -14.14 -17.46
N THR A 21 15.94 -13.83 -18.24
CA THR A 21 14.59 -13.58 -17.71
C THR A 21 14.22 -14.84 -16.96
N ALA A 22 14.17 -14.72 -15.61
CA ALA A 22 13.61 -15.76 -14.78
C ALA A 22 12.13 -15.87 -15.17
N GLU A 23 11.82 -16.88 -15.99
CA GLU A 23 10.43 -17.30 -16.20
C GLU A 23 9.87 -17.62 -14.83
N ALA A 24 8.89 -16.81 -14.41
CA ALA A 24 8.10 -17.10 -13.23
C ALA A 24 7.41 -18.44 -13.49
N GLY A 25 7.95 -19.48 -12.89
CA GLY A 25 7.34 -20.81 -12.92
C GLY A 25 5.89 -20.73 -12.44
N PRO A 26 4.99 -21.62 -12.93
CA PRO A 26 3.59 -21.60 -12.55
C PRO A 26 3.47 -21.62 -11.04
N ALA A 27 2.68 -20.67 -10.50
CA ALA A 27 2.42 -20.56 -9.07
C ALA A 27 2.05 -21.94 -8.50
N PRO A 28 2.60 -22.37 -7.37
CA PRO A 28 2.36 -23.68 -6.82
C PRO A 28 0.86 -23.85 -6.61
N ARG A 29 0.27 -24.85 -7.29
CA ARG A 29 -1.15 -25.23 -7.15
C ARG A 29 -1.41 -25.46 -5.68
N GLN A 30 -2.20 -24.57 -5.08
CA GLN A 30 -2.57 -24.57 -3.68
C GLN A 30 -3.33 -25.87 -3.37
N ARG A 31 -2.63 -26.88 -2.82
CA ARG A 31 -3.27 -28.05 -2.24
C ARG A 31 -4.14 -27.53 -1.10
N GLY A 32 -5.43 -27.83 -1.19
CA GLY A 32 -6.50 -27.31 -0.33
C GLY A 32 -6.19 -27.34 1.17
N HIS A 33 -5.59 -26.27 1.66
CA HIS A 33 -5.65 -25.98 3.07
C HIS A 33 -7.08 -25.51 3.37
N ARG A 34 -7.79 -26.29 4.20
CA ARG A 34 -9.10 -25.93 4.74
C ARG A 34 -9.01 -24.49 5.22
N SER A 35 -9.87 -23.61 4.70
CA SER A 35 -9.99 -22.26 5.23
C SER A 35 -10.45 -22.37 6.68
N ILE A 36 -9.75 -21.75 7.61
CA ILE A 36 -10.12 -21.71 9.04
C ILE A 36 -11.42 -20.93 9.22
N VAL A 37 -11.78 -20.10 8.24
CA VAL A 37 -12.96 -19.23 8.25
C VAL A 37 -14.15 -19.98 7.68
N THR A 38 -15.21 -20.14 8.46
CA THR A 38 -16.48 -20.78 8.03
C THR A 38 -17.33 -19.79 7.21
N LYS A 39 -18.34 -20.29 6.46
CA LYS A 39 -19.28 -19.43 5.73
C LYS A 39 -20.02 -18.44 6.66
N ARG A 40 -20.29 -18.84 7.89
CA ARG A 40 -20.95 -18.00 8.90
C ARG A 40 -20.02 -16.86 9.33
N ASP A 41 -18.74 -17.16 9.53
CA ASP A 41 -17.73 -16.17 9.89
C ASP A 41 -17.49 -15.16 8.76
N LEU A 42 -17.50 -15.63 7.49
CA LEU A 42 -17.38 -14.76 6.32
C LEU A 42 -18.49 -13.68 6.26
N LEU A 43 -19.74 -14.06 6.59
CA LEU A 43 -20.83 -13.08 6.65
C LEU A 43 -20.63 -12.07 7.79
N ALA A 44 -20.13 -12.50 8.93
CA ALA A 44 -19.83 -11.63 10.05
C ALA A 44 -18.70 -10.65 9.71
N TYR A 45 -17.59 -11.13 9.09
CA TYR A 45 -16.49 -10.29 8.64
C TYR A 45 -16.91 -9.32 7.56
N ARG A 46 -17.75 -9.75 6.59
CA ARG A 46 -18.30 -8.85 5.58
C ARG A 46 -19.05 -7.68 6.21
N LYS A 47 -20.01 -7.97 7.09
CA LYS A 47 -20.81 -6.93 7.77
C LYS A 47 -19.92 -5.95 8.55
N ARG A 48 -18.88 -6.47 9.21
CA ARG A 48 -17.93 -5.66 9.96
C ARG A 48 -17.12 -4.74 9.05
N LEU A 49 -16.59 -5.28 7.94
CA LEU A 49 -15.82 -4.52 6.94
C LEU A 49 -16.69 -3.46 6.25
N GLU A 50 -17.95 -3.77 5.94
CA GLU A 50 -18.89 -2.78 5.37
C GLU A 50 -19.17 -1.64 6.36
N GLY A 51 -19.32 -1.95 7.65
CA GLY A 51 -19.44 -0.93 8.70
C GLY A 51 -18.20 -0.06 8.82
N GLU A 52 -17.01 -0.67 8.86
CA GLU A 52 -15.72 0.02 8.92
C GLU A 52 -15.50 0.90 7.67
N LEU A 53 -15.89 0.42 6.49
CA LEU A 53 -15.83 1.20 5.25
C LEU A 53 -16.72 2.45 5.30
N ALA A 54 -17.93 2.33 5.83
CA ALA A 54 -18.85 3.46 5.99
C ALA A 54 -18.29 4.52 6.96
N GLU A 55 -17.75 4.09 8.09
CA GLU A 55 -17.12 4.98 9.08
C GLU A 55 -15.90 5.71 8.49
N LEU A 56 -14.98 4.97 7.83
CA LEU A 56 -13.79 5.55 7.21
C LEU A 56 -14.15 6.53 6.08
N THR A 57 -15.20 6.22 5.31
CA THR A 57 -15.67 7.10 4.24
C THR A 57 -16.24 8.40 4.81
N GLY A 58 -16.97 8.33 5.94
CA GLY A 58 -17.42 9.50 6.67
C GLY A 58 -16.25 10.34 7.19
N GLN A 59 -15.30 9.72 7.88
CA GLN A 59 -14.11 10.40 8.40
C GLN A 59 -13.30 11.09 7.30
N ARG A 60 -13.13 10.44 6.14
CA ARG A 60 -12.44 11.04 4.99
C ARG A 60 -13.15 12.32 4.54
N ARG A 61 -14.48 12.26 4.40
CA ARG A 61 -15.27 13.42 3.97
C ARG A 61 -15.14 14.57 4.95
N ASP A 62 -15.27 14.30 6.25
CA ASP A 62 -15.18 15.32 7.29
C ASP A 62 -13.78 15.96 7.31
N LEU A 63 -12.71 15.19 7.12
CA LEU A 63 -11.35 15.70 6.99
C LEU A 63 -11.14 16.52 5.71
N GLU A 64 -11.68 16.08 4.58
CA GLU A 64 -11.59 16.80 3.30
C GLU A 64 -12.36 18.14 3.37
N GLU A 65 -13.54 18.16 4.02
CA GLU A 65 -14.31 19.37 4.25
C GLU A 65 -13.56 20.35 5.18
N ALA A 66 -13.00 19.86 6.29
CA ALA A 66 -12.22 20.68 7.22
C ALA A 66 -10.98 21.30 6.55
N THR A 67 -10.25 20.50 5.75
CA THR A 67 -9.07 20.97 5.01
C THR A 67 -9.46 21.98 3.91
N GLY A 68 -10.60 21.76 3.26
CA GLY A 68 -11.14 22.67 2.23
C GLY A 68 -11.64 23.98 2.81
N ALA A 69 -12.31 23.95 3.93
CA ALA A 69 -12.79 25.15 4.64
C ALA A 69 -11.61 26.01 5.12
N SER A 70 -10.61 25.39 5.74
CA SER A 70 -9.37 26.08 6.17
C SER A 70 -8.66 26.78 5.00
N MET A 71 -8.66 26.18 3.79
CA MET A 71 -8.07 26.80 2.61
C MET A 71 -8.86 28.03 2.12
N SER A 72 -10.19 27.99 2.22
CA SER A 72 -11.05 29.11 1.82
C SER A 72 -10.88 30.33 2.74
N GLU A 73 -10.76 30.08 4.05
CA GLU A 73 -10.51 31.12 5.05
C GLU A 73 -9.13 31.75 4.87
N ALA A 74 -8.08 30.95 4.68
CA ALA A 74 -6.73 31.44 4.47
C ALA A 74 -6.56 32.30 3.21
N ILE A 75 -7.28 32.01 2.14
CA ILE A 75 -7.24 32.81 0.90
C ILE A 75 -7.99 34.14 1.11
N GLY A 76 -9.01 34.16 2.00
CA GLY A 76 -9.80 35.34 2.30
C GLY A 76 -9.13 36.35 3.24
N GLU A 77 -8.24 35.87 4.12
CA GLU A 77 -7.63 36.69 5.20
C GLU A 77 -6.19 37.18 4.93
N VAL A 78 -5.54 36.77 3.84
CA VAL A 78 -4.17 37.22 3.57
C VAL A 78 -4.17 38.70 3.17
N GLY A 79 -4.30 39.55 4.17
CA GLY A 79 -3.79 40.91 4.16
C GLY A 79 -2.26 40.84 4.12
N PHE A 80 -1.65 41.56 3.20
CA PHE A 80 -0.24 41.49 2.78
C PHE A 80 0.80 41.83 3.86
N ASP A 81 0.43 42.02 5.13
CA ASP A 81 1.28 42.62 6.18
C ASP A 81 1.49 41.80 7.47
N GLU A 82 1.08 40.55 7.58
CA GLU A 82 1.29 39.75 8.79
C GLU A 82 2.23 38.55 8.59
N GLU A 83 3.39 38.74 9.14
CA GLU A 83 4.37 37.86 9.78
C GLU A 83 4.58 36.45 9.19
N TYR A 84 5.71 36.25 8.54
CA TYR A 84 6.26 34.99 8.00
C TYR A 84 6.23 33.81 8.99
N ALA A 85 6.10 34.04 10.29
CA ALA A 85 6.02 33.00 11.33
C ALA A 85 4.71 32.20 11.25
N ASP A 86 3.59 32.87 10.98
CA ASP A 86 2.26 32.23 10.91
C ASP A 86 2.10 31.41 9.62
N ALA A 87 2.71 31.85 8.53
CA ALA A 87 2.69 31.10 7.27
C ALA A 87 3.36 29.71 7.40
N GLY A 88 4.42 29.58 8.21
CA GLY A 88 5.10 28.31 8.47
C GLY A 88 4.23 27.34 9.25
N THR A 89 3.57 27.81 10.28
CA THR A 89 2.66 27.01 11.12
C THR A 89 1.46 26.51 10.30
N TYR A 90 0.87 27.38 9.51
CA TYR A 90 -0.25 27.05 8.63
C TYR A 90 0.11 25.96 7.60
N THR A 91 1.28 26.11 6.97
CA THR A 91 1.75 25.11 5.99
C THR A 91 1.95 23.74 6.65
N PHE A 92 2.53 23.70 7.85
CA PHE A 92 2.76 22.47 8.61
C PHE A 92 1.44 21.79 9.03
N GLU A 93 0.47 22.57 9.52
CA GLU A 93 -0.86 22.03 9.88
C GLU A 93 -1.57 21.43 8.66
N ARG A 94 -1.51 22.11 7.53
CA ARG A 94 -2.08 21.64 6.27
C ARG A 94 -1.42 20.35 5.79
N GLU A 95 -0.10 20.25 5.81
CA GLU A 95 0.61 19.01 5.43
C GLU A 95 0.23 17.85 6.34
N ARG A 96 0.08 18.11 7.62
CA ARG A 96 -0.42 17.12 8.60
C ARG A 96 -1.82 16.63 8.24
N ASP A 97 -2.74 17.54 7.94
CA ASP A 97 -4.14 17.21 7.66
C ASP A 97 -4.27 16.45 6.33
N LEU A 98 -3.52 16.83 5.30
CA LEU A 98 -3.42 16.06 4.05
C LEU A 98 -2.88 14.65 4.30
N SER A 99 -1.88 14.50 5.15
CA SER A 99 -1.34 13.19 5.54
C SER A 99 -2.37 12.32 6.27
N LEU A 100 -3.26 12.93 7.08
CA LEU A 100 -4.36 12.20 7.71
C LEU A 100 -5.39 11.73 6.69
N VAL A 101 -5.75 12.55 5.71
CA VAL A 101 -6.64 12.16 4.62
C VAL A 101 -6.06 10.98 3.83
N ASP A 102 -4.77 11.01 3.51
CA ASP A 102 -4.11 9.92 2.77
C ASP A 102 -4.05 8.63 3.59
N ASN A 103 -3.81 8.71 4.90
CA ASN A 103 -3.87 7.54 5.79
C ASN A 103 -5.27 6.90 5.81
N VAL A 104 -6.33 7.70 5.83
CA VAL A 104 -7.72 7.20 5.79
C VAL A 104 -8.02 6.57 4.43
N LYS A 105 -7.57 7.16 3.32
CA LYS A 105 -7.68 6.57 1.97
C LYS A 105 -7.01 5.20 1.90
N ASP A 106 -5.80 5.08 2.42
CA ASP A 106 -5.08 3.80 2.49
C ASP A 106 -5.84 2.72 3.28
N LEU A 107 -6.54 3.10 4.35
CA LEU A 107 -7.38 2.18 5.10
C LEU A 107 -8.63 1.76 4.32
N ILE A 108 -9.28 2.70 3.64
CA ILE A 108 -10.43 2.42 2.76
C ILE A 108 -10.04 1.40 1.69
N ASP A 109 -8.90 1.60 1.02
CA ASP A 109 -8.40 0.69 -0.01
C ASP A 109 -8.16 -0.72 0.54
N LYS A 110 -7.58 -0.83 1.73
CA LYS A 110 -7.37 -2.13 2.40
C LYS A 110 -8.69 -2.83 2.74
N VAL A 111 -9.68 -2.10 3.22
CA VAL A 111 -11.00 -2.63 3.55
C VAL A 111 -11.73 -3.07 2.28
N GLN A 112 -11.71 -2.27 1.22
CA GLN A 112 -12.30 -2.62 -0.08
C GLN A 112 -11.63 -3.85 -0.69
N HIS A 113 -10.31 -3.91 -0.62
CA HIS A 113 -9.56 -5.09 -1.06
C HIS A 113 -9.96 -6.35 -0.29
N ALA A 114 -10.13 -6.26 1.03
CA ALA A 114 -10.61 -7.38 1.84
C ALA A 114 -12.03 -7.83 1.48
N LEU A 115 -12.93 -6.89 1.19
CA LEU A 115 -14.29 -7.19 0.69
C LEU A 115 -14.25 -7.92 -0.65
N GLY A 116 -13.44 -7.45 -1.59
CA GLY A 116 -13.23 -8.13 -2.88
C GLY A 116 -12.72 -9.58 -2.69
N ARG A 117 -11.84 -9.81 -1.73
CA ARG A 117 -11.34 -11.16 -1.40
C ARG A 117 -12.40 -12.07 -0.79
N ILE A 118 -13.39 -11.52 -0.10
CA ILE A 118 -14.55 -12.30 0.35
C ILE A 118 -15.38 -12.75 -0.85
N ASP A 119 -15.57 -11.86 -1.83
CA ASP A 119 -16.32 -12.17 -3.05
C ASP A 119 -15.62 -13.23 -3.91
N ASP A 120 -14.30 -13.14 -4.03
CA ASP A 120 -13.45 -14.11 -4.75
C ASP A 120 -13.25 -15.43 -3.98
N GLY A 121 -13.66 -15.49 -2.72
CA GLY A 121 -13.45 -16.68 -1.86
C GLY A 121 -12.00 -16.89 -1.42
N SER A 122 -11.13 -15.89 -1.53
CA SER A 122 -9.72 -15.92 -1.12
C SER A 122 -9.46 -15.35 0.28
N TYR A 123 -10.48 -14.78 0.92
CA TYR A 123 -10.38 -14.21 2.26
C TYR A 123 -9.89 -15.22 3.30
N GLY A 124 -9.12 -14.75 4.28
CA GLY A 124 -8.52 -15.62 5.32
C GLY A 124 -7.26 -16.38 4.86
N ARG A 125 -6.76 -16.14 3.65
CA ARG A 125 -5.48 -16.69 3.15
C ARG A 125 -4.45 -15.59 2.97
N CYS A 126 -3.20 -15.90 3.33
CA CYS A 126 -2.07 -14.99 3.12
C CYS A 126 -1.77 -14.84 1.62
N GLU A 127 -1.61 -13.61 1.14
CA GLU A 127 -1.29 -13.32 -0.26
C GLU A 127 0.12 -13.77 -0.67
N VAL A 128 1.05 -13.83 0.28
CA VAL A 128 2.45 -14.17 -0.01
C VAL A 128 2.66 -15.69 -0.01
N CYS A 129 2.18 -16.40 1.01
CA CYS A 129 2.47 -17.83 1.17
C CYS A 129 1.24 -18.73 1.01
N GLY A 130 0.04 -18.20 0.79
CA GLY A 130 -1.19 -18.96 0.61
C GLY A 130 -1.68 -19.69 1.87
N ARG A 131 -0.94 -19.64 2.99
CA ARG A 131 -1.33 -20.26 4.24
C ARG A 131 -2.54 -19.53 4.85
N PRO A 132 -3.36 -20.22 5.64
CA PRO A 132 -4.46 -19.57 6.35
C PRO A 132 -3.91 -18.52 7.32
N ILE A 133 -4.64 -17.41 7.46
CA ILE A 133 -4.40 -16.38 8.46
C ILE A 133 -5.14 -16.80 9.73
N GLU A 134 -4.51 -16.62 10.88
CA GLU A 134 -5.05 -16.95 12.19
C GLU A 134 -6.35 -16.17 12.45
N ALA A 135 -7.37 -16.81 12.98
CA ALA A 135 -8.68 -16.20 13.24
C ALA A 135 -8.55 -14.99 14.19
N GLU A 136 -7.77 -15.12 15.26
CA GLU A 136 -7.49 -14.04 16.21
C GLU A 136 -6.91 -12.78 15.53
N ARG A 137 -6.11 -13.00 14.48
CA ARG A 137 -5.54 -11.89 13.70
C ARG A 137 -6.59 -11.24 12.79
N LEU A 138 -7.50 -12.01 12.21
CA LEU A 138 -8.63 -11.49 11.44
C LEU A 138 -9.65 -10.78 12.33
N ASP A 139 -9.82 -11.23 13.57
CA ASP A 139 -10.68 -10.59 14.55
C ASP A 139 -10.11 -9.23 14.99
N ALA A 140 -8.80 -9.13 15.12
CA ALA A 140 -8.14 -7.86 15.45
C ALA A 140 -8.06 -6.90 14.25
N LEU A 141 -7.75 -7.42 13.06
CA LEU A 141 -7.52 -6.67 11.83
C LEU A 141 -8.21 -7.38 10.64
N PRO A 142 -9.51 -7.14 10.42
CA PRO A 142 -10.29 -7.89 9.43
C PRO A 142 -9.84 -7.63 7.98
N TYR A 143 -9.20 -6.49 7.70
CA TYR A 143 -8.64 -6.17 6.39
C TYR A 143 -7.21 -6.70 6.17
N THR A 144 -6.66 -7.53 7.08
CA THR A 144 -5.30 -8.05 6.91
C THR A 144 -5.21 -9.08 5.79
N THR A 145 -4.17 -8.97 4.96
CA THR A 145 -3.89 -9.89 3.84
C THR A 145 -2.71 -10.81 4.09
N LEU A 146 -1.95 -10.58 5.19
CA LEU A 146 -0.72 -11.31 5.49
C LEU A 146 -0.83 -12.09 6.80
N CYS A 147 -0.26 -13.30 6.82
CA CYS A 147 -0.04 -14.03 8.06
C CYS A 147 1.04 -13.35 8.92
N LEU A 148 1.11 -13.69 10.20
CA LEU A 148 2.05 -13.08 11.15
C LEU A 148 3.53 -13.16 10.68
N VAL A 149 3.91 -14.29 10.11
CA VAL A 149 5.30 -14.53 9.64
C VAL A 149 5.66 -13.58 8.49
N ASP A 150 4.78 -13.46 7.50
CA ASP A 150 5.06 -12.63 6.32
C ASP A 150 4.90 -11.14 6.63
N ALA A 151 3.99 -10.76 7.53
CA ALA A 151 3.88 -9.40 8.04
C ALA A 151 5.17 -8.97 8.76
N ARG A 152 5.73 -9.82 9.64
CA ARG A 152 7.01 -9.55 10.32
C ARG A 152 8.19 -9.45 9.35
N ARG A 153 8.20 -10.27 8.29
CA ARG A 153 9.23 -10.18 7.24
C ARG A 153 9.19 -8.85 6.50
N ARG A 154 7.99 -8.34 6.23
CA ARG A 154 7.79 -7.07 5.53
C ARG A 154 8.21 -5.85 6.37
N MET A 155 8.09 -5.94 7.70
CA MET A 155 8.47 -4.88 8.63
C MET A 155 9.98 -4.83 8.94
N ARG A 156 10.76 -5.86 8.57
CA ARG A 156 12.22 -5.85 8.77
C ARG A 156 12.85 -4.92 7.72
N PRO A 157 13.54 -3.85 8.13
CA PRO A 157 14.34 -3.05 7.21
C PRO A 157 15.46 -3.93 6.62
N ARG A 158 15.75 -3.75 5.34
CA ARG A 158 16.91 -4.38 4.67
C ARG A 158 18.19 -3.69 5.09
#